data_d91eaf5afcbdd0655c3f396369a4a794
#
_entry.id   d91eaf5afcbdd0655c3f396369a4a794
#
_cell.length_a   1.000
_cell.length_b   1.000
_cell.length_c   1.000
_cell.angle_alpha   90.00
_cell.angle_beta   90.00
_cell.angle_gamma   90.00
#
_symmetry.space_group_name_H-M   'P 1'
#
loop_
_entity.id
_entity.type
_entity.pdbx_description
1 polymer ?
#
loop_
_entity_poly.entity_id
_entity_poly.type
_entity_poly.pdbx_seq_one_letter_code
_entity_poly.pdbx_strand_id
1 'polypeptide(L)'
;MSSINKKFQTKANVVEMRHFIDTKVLTNPALKPLLDTANWQGNTLYLTSKLGKGTITLYDNLVEVNIELSFLGSMAKSTLEATLDKEFKQLNP
;
A
#
# COMPACT_ATOMS: atom_id res chain seq x y z
N MET A 1 16.01 -0.14 11.75
CA MET A 1 15.15 0.22 10.61
C MET A 1 13.70 -0.04 10.96
N SER A 2 12.80 0.74 10.41
CA SER A 2 11.38 0.60 10.69
C SER A 2 10.68 -0.14 9.56
N SER A 3 9.58 -0.79 9.89
CA SER A 3 8.74 -1.44 8.89
C SER A 3 7.27 -1.17 9.20
N ILE A 4 6.44 -1.31 8.16
CA ILE A 4 5.00 -1.26 8.28
C ILE A 4 4.48 -2.62 7.84
N ASN A 5 3.73 -3.28 8.72
CA ASN A 5 3.15 -4.60 8.44
C ASN A 5 1.68 -4.52 8.85
N LYS A 6 0.79 -4.46 7.86
CA LYS A 6 -0.63 -4.30 8.11
C LYS A 6 -1.44 -5.28 7.29
N LYS A 7 -2.59 -5.66 7.85
CA LYS A 7 -3.57 -6.48 7.16
C LYS A 7 -4.91 -5.78 7.26
N PHE A 8 -5.59 -5.66 6.13
CA PHE A 8 -6.90 -5.03 6.07
C PHE A 8 -7.91 -6.03 5.56
N GLN A 9 -8.94 -6.30 6.35
CA GLN A 9 -10.06 -7.11 5.90
C GLN A 9 -10.98 -6.21 5.08
N THR A 10 -11.45 -6.72 3.94
CA THR A 10 -12.30 -5.95 3.04
C THR A 10 -13.49 -6.79 2.60
N LYS A 11 -14.46 -6.14 1.93
CA LYS A 11 -15.58 -6.83 1.30
C LYS A 11 -15.36 -7.02 -0.20
N ALA A 12 -14.21 -6.59 -0.70
CA ALA A 12 -13.87 -6.65 -2.12
C ALA A 12 -13.10 -7.93 -2.45
N ASN A 13 -13.25 -8.39 -3.69
CA ASN A 13 -12.43 -9.49 -4.20
C ASN A 13 -11.11 -8.96 -4.75
N VAL A 14 -10.22 -9.86 -5.21
CA VAL A 14 -8.90 -9.49 -5.71
C VAL A 14 -8.99 -8.49 -6.88
N VAL A 15 -9.91 -8.72 -7.82
CA VAL A 15 -10.04 -7.86 -9.00
C VAL A 15 -10.45 -6.44 -8.60
N GLU A 16 -11.42 -6.32 -7.72
CA GLU A 16 -11.89 -5.03 -7.22
C GLU A 16 -10.80 -4.29 -6.45
N MET A 17 -10.06 -5.01 -5.59
CA MET A 17 -8.97 -4.42 -4.82
C MET A 17 -7.84 -3.94 -5.71
N ARG A 18 -7.50 -4.73 -6.74
CA ARG A 18 -6.46 -4.33 -7.69
C ARG A 18 -6.85 -3.06 -8.44
N HIS A 19 -8.10 -2.98 -8.88
CA HIS A 19 -8.60 -1.79 -9.55
C HIS A 19 -8.55 -0.57 -8.61
N PHE A 20 -8.95 -0.76 -7.36
CA PHE A 20 -8.92 0.29 -6.35
C PHE A 20 -7.48 0.81 -6.14
N ILE A 21 -6.52 -0.11 -5.99
CA ILE A 21 -5.12 0.28 -5.79
C ILE A 21 -4.61 1.07 -6.99
N ASP A 22 -4.85 0.58 -8.21
CA ASP A 22 -4.39 1.24 -9.42
C ASP A 22 -5.00 2.62 -9.62
N THR A 23 -6.26 2.81 -9.24
CA THR A 23 -6.99 4.05 -9.51
C THR A 23 -7.02 5.03 -8.35
N LYS A 24 -6.87 4.56 -7.11
CA LYS A 24 -6.99 5.41 -5.92
C LYS A 24 -5.72 5.49 -5.09
N VAL A 25 -5.05 4.37 -4.87
CA VAL A 25 -3.85 4.35 -4.02
C VAL A 25 -2.64 4.87 -4.77
N LEU A 26 -2.36 4.33 -5.96
CA LEU A 26 -1.19 4.72 -6.74
C LEU A 26 -1.30 6.13 -7.32
N THR A 27 -2.49 6.68 -7.40
CA THR A 27 -2.72 8.05 -7.88
C THR A 27 -2.93 9.05 -6.73
N ASN A 28 -2.90 8.59 -5.49
CA ASN A 28 -3.08 9.46 -4.32
C ASN A 28 -2.01 10.56 -4.34
N PRO A 29 -2.41 11.85 -4.28
CA PRO A 29 -1.45 12.95 -4.33
C PRO A 29 -0.40 12.93 -3.23
N ALA A 30 -0.69 12.31 -2.09
CA ALA A 30 0.27 12.18 -1.00
C ALA A 30 1.31 11.09 -1.26
N LEU A 31 0.97 10.08 -2.06
CA LEU A 31 1.84 8.93 -2.30
C LEU A 31 2.55 8.98 -3.64
N LYS A 32 1.87 9.47 -4.68
CA LYS A 32 2.39 9.44 -6.05
C LYS A 32 3.77 10.08 -6.21
N PRO A 33 4.06 11.25 -5.63
CA PRO A 33 5.38 11.87 -5.77
C PRO A 33 6.50 11.06 -5.11
N LEU A 34 6.17 10.17 -4.20
CA LEU A 34 7.15 9.38 -3.45
C LEU A 34 7.48 8.08 -4.17
N LEU A 35 6.60 7.59 -5.04
CA LEU A 35 6.77 6.31 -5.70
C LEU A 35 7.76 6.39 -6.87
N ASP A 36 8.72 5.48 -6.91
CA ASP A 36 9.64 5.34 -8.03
C ASP A 36 9.14 4.28 -9.00
N THR A 37 8.77 3.10 -8.50
CA THR A 37 8.22 2.02 -9.34
C THR A 37 7.07 1.32 -8.65
N ALA A 38 6.18 0.74 -9.46
CA ALA A 38 5.08 -0.09 -9.00
C ALA A 38 4.81 -1.15 -10.06
N ASN A 39 5.01 -2.43 -9.71
CA ASN A 39 4.85 -3.54 -10.64
C ASN A 39 4.04 -4.67 -10.03
N TRP A 40 3.03 -5.12 -10.76
CA TRP A 40 2.24 -6.29 -10.37
C TRP A 40 2.92 -7.58 -10.83
N GLN A 41 2.97 -8.56 -9.94
CA GLN A 41 3.33 -9.92 -10.28
C GLN A 41 2.28 -10.82 -9.62
N GLY A 42 1.38 -11.37 -10.43
CA GLY A 42 0.22 -12.08 -9.89
C GLY A 42 -0.63 -11.14 -9.05
N ASN A 43 -0.90 -11.52 -7.81
CA ASN A 43 -1.68 -10.71 -6.87
C ASN A 43 -0.83 -9.90 -5.90
N THR A 44 0.47 -9.74 -6.20
CA THR A 44 1.38 -8.97 -5.37
C THR A 44 1.89 -7.77 -6.15
N LEU A 45 1.74 -6.59 -5.56
CA LEU A 45 2.27 -5.35 -6.10
C LEU A 45 3.61 -5.07 -5.43
N TYR A 46 4.66 -4.93 -6.23
CA TYR A 46 6.00 -4.58 -5.74
C TYR A 46 6.23 -3.09 -5.93
N LEU A 47 6.57 -2.42 -4.84
CA LEU A 47 6.73 -0.97 -4.80
C LEU A 47 8.15 -0.60 -4.40
N THR A 48 8.71 0.42 -5.06
CA THR A 48 9.92 1.08 -4.57
C THR A 48 9.64 2.58 -4.48
N SER A 49 10.29 3.21 -3.51
CA SER A 49 10.12 4.64 -3.28
C SER A 49 11.37 5.20 -2.61
N LYS A 50 11.41 6.53 -2.46
CA LYS A 50 12.48 7.20 -1.73
C LYS A 50 12.42 6.88 -0.23
N LEU A 51 11.28 6.45 0.26
CA LEU A 51 11.05 6.17 1.68
C LEU A 51 11.29 4.70 2.03
N GLY A 52 11.47 3.84 1.02
CA GLY A 52 11.65 2.41 1.24
C GLY A 52 11.08 1.58 0.12
N LYS A 53 10.97 0.29 0.34
CA LYS A 53 10.40 -0.65 -0.62
C LYS A 53 9.37 -1.52 0.08
N GLY A 54 8.41 -2.03 -0.69
CA GLY A 54 7.37 -2.84 -0.07
C GLY A 54 6.58 -3.66 -1.05
N THR A 55 5.66 -4.42 -0.50
CA THR A 55 4.73 -5.24 -1.25
C THR A 55 3.32 -5.07 -0.71
N ILE A 56 2.36 -5.17 -1.62
CA ILE A 56 0.94 -5.27 -1.27
C ILE A 56 0.44 -6.54 -1.91
N THR A 57 0.03 -7.50 -1.10
CA THR A 57 -0.46 -8.80 -1.57
C THR A 57 -1.96 -8.88 -1.36
N LEU A 58 -2.66 -9.30 -2.40
CA LEU A 58 -4.12 -9.38 -2.38
C LEU A 58 -4.60 -10.82 -2.26
N TYR A 59 -5.54 -11.01 -1.34
CA TYR A 59 -6.31 -12.23 -1.19
C TYR A 59 -7.78 -11.84 -1.23
N ASP A 60 -8.67 -12.78 -1.47
CA ASP A 60 -10.10 -12.47 -1.41
C ASP A 60 -10.45 -11.96 0.00
N ASN A 61 -10.99 -10.75 0.06
CA ASN A 61 -11.39 -10.07 1.30
C ASN A 61 -10.24 -9.70 2.23
N LEU A 62 -8.97 -9.73 1.75
CA LEU A 62 -7.83 -9.40 2.59
C LEU A 62 -6.73 -8.72 1.78
N VAL A 63 -6.18 -7.65 2.32
CA VAL A 63 -5.01 -6.95 1.77
C VAL A 63 -3.90 -7.02 2.81
N GLU A 64 -2.71 -7.46 2.40
CA GLU A 64 -1.54 -7.51 3.27
C GLU A 64 -0.49 -6.54 2.76
N VAL A 65 -0.07 -5.61 3.62
CA VAL A 65 0.92 -4.58 3.28
C VAL A 65 2.17 -4.80 4.11
N ASN A 66 3.30 -4.94 3.44
CA ASN A 66 4.60 -5.08 4.10
C ASN A 66 5.57 -4.08 3.47
N ILE A 67 6.06 -3.14 4.26
CA ILE A 67 6.95 -2.09 3.80
C ILE A 67 8.18 -2.02 4.70
N GLU A 68 9.37 -2.03 4.08
CA GLU A 68 10.62 -1.77 4.77
C GLU A 68 10.98 -0.31 4.52
N LEU A 69 11.11 0.47 5.59
CA LEU A 69 11.38 1.90 5.50
C LEU A 69 12.89 2.19 5.59
N SER A 70 13.37 3.07 4.71
CA SER A 70 14.70 3.65 4.81
C SER A 70 14.76 4.59 6.02
N PHE A 71 15.93 5.17 6.28
CA PHE A 71 16.07 6.16 7.35
C PHE A 71 15.07 7.31 7.18
N LEU A 72 14.96 7.85 5.96
CA LEU A 72 13.98 8.91 5.67
C LEU A 72 12.55 8.41 5.82
N GLY A 73 12.29 7.18 5.38
CA GLY A 73 10.95 6.59 5.49
C GLY A 73 10.52 6.39 6.92
N SER A 74 11.45 6.09 7.83
CA SER A 74 11.14 5.93 9.25
C SER A 74 10.56 7.21 9.84
N MET A 75 11.01 8.37 9.38
CA MET A 75 10.49 9.64 9.84
C MET A 75 9.05 9.89 9.37
N ALA A 76 8.65 9.25 8.27
CA ALA A 76 7.30 9.40 7.70
C ALA A 76 6.38 8.25 8.08
N LYS A 77 6.81 7.32 8.93
CA LYS A 77 6.05 6.10 9.22
C LYS A 77 4.62 6.37 9.66
N SER A 78 4.42 7.28 10.61
CA SER A 78 3.09 7.58 11.13
C SER A 78 2.17 8.13 10.04
N THR A 79 2.69 9.01 9.19
CA THR A 79 1.92 9.58 8.08
C THR A 79 1.55 8.53 7.06
N LEU A 80 2.49 7.63 6.74
CA LEU A 80 2.23 6.55 5.79
C LEU A 80 1.19 5.58 6.33
N GLU A 81 1.29 5.21 7.61
CA GLU A 81 0.30 4.32 8.23
C GLU A 81 -1.09 4.94 8.23
N ALA A 82 -1.19 6.23 8.55
CA ALA A 82 -2.47 6.93 8.55
C ALA A 82 -3.06 7.00 7.13
N THR A 83 -2.24 7.24 6.12
CA THR A 83 -2.68 7.29 4.73
C THR A 83 -3.19 5.94 4.27
N LEU A 84 -2.45 4.87 4.59
CA LEU A 84 -2.86 3.50 4.23
C LEU A 84 -4.17 3.12 4.92
N ASP A 85 -4.31 3.43 6.19
CA ASP A 85 -5.53 3.15 6.94
C ASP A 85 -6.72 3.87 6.31
N LYS A 86 -6.55 5.14 5.95
CA LYS A 86 -7.60 5.94 5.34
C LYS A 86 -8.02 5.37 3.98
N GLU A 87 -7.05 5.01 3.13
CA GLU A 87 -7.35 4.50 1.80
C GLU A 87 -8.01 3.13 1.84
N PHE A 88 -7.45 2.19 2.59
CA PHE A 88 -7.98 0.83 2.63
C PHE A 88 -9.27 0.71 3.43
N LYS A 89 -9.56 1.65 4.29
CA LYS A 89 -10.84 1.69 5.01
C LYS A 89 -12.02 1.85 4.06
N GLN A 90 -11.81 2.46 2.90
CA GLN A 90 -12.84 2.63 1.89
C GLN A 90 -13.31 1.30 1.29
N LEU A 91 -12.48 0.25 1.35
CA LEU A 91 -12.82 -1.08 0.84
C LEU A 91 -13.70 -1.87 1.80
N ASN A 92 -13.90 -1.36 3.00
CA ASN A 92 -14.72 -2.00 4.03
C ASN A 92 -15.66 -0.97 4.64
N PRO A 93 -16.62 -0.47 3.86
CA PRO A 93 -17.53 0.57 4.32
C PRO A 93 -18.49 0.08 5.40
#